data_8186f73740d459beb5e7f808382f6774
#
_entry.id   8186f73740d459beb5e7f808382f6774
#
_cell.length_a   1.000
_cell.length_b   1.000
_cell.length_c   1.000
_cell.angle_alpha   90.00
_cell.angle_beta   90.00
_cell.angle_gamma   90.00
#
_symmetry.space_group_name_H-M   'P 1'
#
loop_
_entity.id
_entity.type
_entity.pdbx_description
1 polymer ?
#
loop_
_entity_poly.entity_id
_entity_poly.type
_entity_poly.pdbx_seq_one_letter_code
_entity_poly.pdbx_strand_id
1 'polypeptide(L)'
;MNLLVFNLKMLIIEGVIRLMQKYRVVSLFSGAGGMDLGFIQAGFEVVWANDVFSEAVMTYKNNIGNHIVQGDITQIPSNEIPDEIDVVIGGFPCQGFSIANSKRSTEDERNFLYREMLRVIADKKPKFFVAENVKGILSLGGGKVFEMIKEDFRKLGYKVDARILNAAEYGVPQARERVIILGNLFGVDNPYPKKTHYIPSNSPQKLDLFSDESVENLQPAITTEEAIGYLSDVRLSHSPIKVNNKIIYNHIASENVADKFWGRKYEVNQHDICDYLKEWRAKAGWSTKRIDEHFGYKHTAGHWFRKDNNSGSIPKPEDWWELKKILGFDDKYDKEVTTLIEKEIKFEQSLRITNWDRPSDTITATGPEIHVNKKRRLSVRECAILQTFPDEHVFYGSLNRMYTQVGNAVPVRLAKLIAEEIKSSLDINS
;
A
#
# COMPACT_ATOMS: atom_id res chain seq x y z
N MET A 1 -30.84 -22.87 -46.83
CA MET A 1 -30.56 -21.45 -46.57
C MET A 1 -30.98 -20.99 -45.18
N ASN A 2 -32.09 -21.46 -44.61
CA ASN A 2 -32.57 -21.01 -43.27
C ASN A 2 -31.77 -21.48 -42.07
N LEU A 3 -31.16 -22.67 -42.09
CA LEU A 3 -30.42 -23.22 -40.93
C LEU A 3 -29.07 -22.54 -40.72
N LEU A 4 -28.40 -22.17 -41.83
CA LEU A 4 -27.11 -21.45 -41.77
C LEU A 4 -27.28 -20.01 -41.24
N VAL A 5 -28.34 -19.34 -41.66
CA VAL A 5 -28.69 -17.98 -41.21
C VAL A 5 -29.13 -17.99 -39.71
N PHE A 6 -29.85 -19.04 -39.30
CA PHE A 6 -30.25 -19.22 -37.92
C PHE A 6 -29.02 -19.45 -37.00
N ASN A 7 -28.11 -20.37 -37.40
CA ASN A 7 -26.89 -20.64 -36.67
C ASN A 7 -25.96 -19.41 -36.59
N LEU A 8 -25.86 -18.63 -37.67
CA LEU A 8 -25.08 -17.38 -37.70
C LEU A 8 -25.69 -16.31 -36.75
N LYS A 9 -27.03 -16.19 -36.74
CA LYS A 9 -27.74 -15.28 -35.80
C LYS A 9 -27.55 -15.73 -34.36
N MET A 10 -27.61 -17.03 -34.06
CA MET A 10 -27.37 -17.56 -32.70
C MET A 10 -25.94 -17.29 -32.25
N LEU A 11 -24.93 -17.52 -33.12
CA LEU A 11 -23.53 -17.20 -32.84
C LEU A 11 -23.29 -15.71 -32.60
N ILE A 12 -23.96 -14.83 -33.37
CA ILE A 12 -23.89 -13.37 -33.15
C ILE A 12 -24.55 -12.99 -31.81
N ILE A 13 -25.73 -13.56 -31.50
CA ILE A 13 -26.44 -13.30 -30.24
C ILE A 13 -25.62 -13.81 -29.05
N GLU A 14 -25.09 -15.01 -29.13
CA GLU A 14 -24.19 -15.57 -28.10
C GLU A 14 -22.92 -14.72 -27.94
N GLY A 15 -22.31 -14.27 -29.04
CA GLY A 15 -21.18 -13.35 -29.03
C GLY A 15 -21.51 -11.99 -28.42
N VAL A 16 -22.68 -11.44 -28.70
CA VAL A 16 -23.15 -10.15 -28.12
C VAL A 16 -23.49 -10.35 -26.64
N ILE A 17 -24.13 -11.45 -26.24
CA ILE A 17 -24.42 -11.77 -24.84
C ILE A 17 -23.10 -11.94 -24.07
N ARG A 18 -22.13 -12.65 -24.65
CA ARG A 18 -20.79 -12.84 -24.05
C ARG A 18 -20.02 -11.51 -23.90
N LEU A 19 -20.15 -10.59 -24.87
CA LEU A 19 -19.59 -9.25 -24.80
C LEU A 19 -20.27 -8.35 -23.75
N MET A 20 -21.53 -8.66 -23.37
CA MET A 20 -22.28 -7.95 -22.33
C MET A 20 -22.11 -8.56 -20.92
N GLN A 21 -21.66 -9.81 -20.84
CA GLN A 21 -21.48 -10.48 -19.57
C GLN A 21 -20.18 -10.03 -18.90
N LYS A 22 -20.30 -9.39 -17.76
CA LYS A 22 -19.14 -8.98 -16.96
C LYS A 22 -18.53 -10.19 -16.26
N TYR A 23 -17.21 -10.26 -16.22
CA TYR A 23 -16.50 -11.25 -15.42
C TYR A 23 -16.78 -11.04 -13.92
N ARG A 24 -17.09 -12.13 -13.21
CA ARG A 24 -17.52 -12.13 -11.82
C ARG A 24 -16.36 -12.28 -10.87
N VAL A 25 -16.32 -11.43 -9.85
CA VAL A 25 -15.24 -11.36 -8.87
C VAL A 25 -15.75 -11.64 -7.46
N VAL A 26 -15.02 -12.46 -6.72
CA VAL A 26 -15.12 -12.60 -5.26
C VAL A 26 -13.93 -11.90 -4.62
N SER A 27 -14.20 -11.04 -3.63
CA SER A 27 -13.19 -10.26 -2.92
C SER A 27 -13.12 -10.69 -1.45
N LEU A 28 -11.93 -11.09 -1.03
CA LEU A 28 -11.62 -11.48 0.35
C LEU A 28 -10.77 -10.40 1.02
N PHE A 29 -11.03 -10.14 2.30
CA PHE A 29 -10.30 -9.09 3.03
C PHE A 29 -10.40 -7.72 2.33
N SER A 30 -11.58 -7.40 1.81
CA SER A 30 -11.81 -6.29 0.88
C SER A 30 -11.56 -4.91 1.49
N GLY A 31 -11.58 -4.79 2.83
CA GLY A 31 -11.37 -3.51 3.51
C GLY A 31 -12.37 -2.45 3.05
N ALA A 32 -11.86 -1.26 2.73
CA ALA A 32 -12.66 -0.16 2.17
C ALA A 32 -12.90 -0.28 0.66
N GLY A 33 -12.51 -1.42 0.03
CA GLY A 33 -12.80 -1.70 -1.37
C GLY A 33 -11.81 -1.10 -2.38
N GLY A 34 -10.56 -0.83 -1.98
CA GLY A 34 -9.58 -0.24 -2.91
C GLY A 34 -9.28 -1.13 -4.12
N MET A 35 -9.07 -2.44 -3.91
CA MET A 35 -8.86 -3.40 -4.99
C MET A 35 -10.13 -3.59 -5.80
N ASP A 36 -11.27 -3.73 -5.13
CA ASP A 36 -12.60 -3.91 -5.72
C ASP A 36 -12.95 -2.77 -6.67
N LEU A 37 -12.75 -1.53 -6.25
CA LEU A 37 -12.96 -0.35 -7.10
C LEU A 37 -12.11 -0.39 -8.37
N GLY A 38 -10.86 -0.83 -8.28
CA GLY A 38 -10.01 -1.01 -9.45
C GLY A 38 -10.59 -2.02 -10.43
N PHE A 39 -11.05 -3.17 -9.95
CA PHE A 39 -11.69 -4.20 -10.77
C PHE A 39 -13.02 -3.71 -11.37
N ILE A 40 -13.86 -3.03 -10.60
CA ILE A 40 -15.10 -2.42 -11.09
C ILE A 40 -14.81 -1.40 -12.21
N GLN A 41 -13.80 -0.55 -12.04
CA GLN A 41 -13.40 0.42 -13.06
C GLN A 41 -12.83 -0.22 -14.33
N ALA A 42 -12.27 -1.43 -14.24
CA ALA A 42 -11.84 -2.24 -15.38
C ALA A 42 -13.02 -2.99 -16.05
N GLY A 43 -14.23 -2.90 -15.50
CA GLY A 43 -15.44 -3.48 -16.06
C GLY A 43 -15.82 -4.86 -15.51
N PHE A 44 -15.21 -5.32 -14.42
CA PHE A 44 -15.63 -6.52 -13.70
C PHE A 44 -16.87 -6.25 -12.83
N GLU A 45 -17.53 -7.32 -12.41
CA GLU A 45 -18.60 -7.28 -11.42
C GLU A 45 -18.15 -7.98 -10.13
N VAL A 46 -17.99 -7.23 -9.05
CA VAL A 46 -17.76 -7.81 -7.73
C VAL A 46 -19.10 -8.29 -7.20
N VAL A 47 -19.30 -9.60 -7.18
CA VAL A 47 -20.58 -10.22 -6.80
C VAL A 47 -20.66 -10.55 -5.32
N TRP A 48 -19.53 -10.65 -4.65
CA TRP A 48 -19.42 -10.93 -3.23
C TRP A 48 -18.09 -10.40 -2.67
N ALA A 49 -18.16 -9.85 -1.48
CA ALA A 49 -16.99 -9.34 -0.77
C ALA A 49 -17.07 -9.71 0.72
N ASN A 50 -15.94 -9.73 1.43
CA ASN A 50 -15.90 -9.99 2.87
C ASN A 50 -14.83 -9.16 3.57
N ASP A 51 -15.18 -8.65 4.73
CA ASP A 51 -14.22 -8.11 5.70
C ASP A 51 -14.75 -8.30 7.13
N VAL A 52 -13.85 -8.38 8.10
CA VAL A 52 -14.20 -8.54 9.52
C VAL A 52 -14.49 -7.20 10.20
N PHE A 53 -13.91 -6.10 9.71
CA PHE A 53 -14.00 -4.78 10.36
C PHE A 53 -15.30 -4.05 9.97
N SER A 54 -16.13 -3.78 10.96
CA SER A 54 -17.45 -3.14 10.77
C SER A 54 -17.36 -1.78 10.07
N GLU A 55 -16.36 -0.96 10.40
CA GLU A 55 -16.18 0.36 9.80
C GLU A 55 -15.76 0.27 8.32
N ALA A 56 -14.95 -0.72 7.98
CA ALA A 56 -14.59 -0.99 6.59
C ALA A 56 -15.79 -1.48 5.78
N VAL A 57 -16.59 -2.39 6.36
CA VAL A 57 -17.84 -2.86 5.76
C VAL A 57 -18.85 -1.71 5.57
N MET A 58 -18.96 -0.81 6.54
CA MET A 58 -19.79 0.39 6.41
C MET A 58 -19.32 1.28 5.27
N THR A 59 -18.00 1.54 5.19
CA THR A 59 -17.40 2.31 4.09
C THR A 59 -17.70 1.65 2.76
N TYR A 60 -17.47 0.33 2.64
CA TYR A 60 -17.74 -0.43 1.43
C TYR A 60 -19.19 -0.32 0.98
N LYS A 61 -20.15 -0.57 1.89
CA LYS A 61 -21.58 -0.53 1.58
C LYS A 61 -22.04 0.82 1.06
N ASN A 62 -21.51 1.90 1.61
CA ASN A 62 -21.90 3.25 1.22
C ASN A 62 -21.29 3.73 -0.10
N ASN A 63 -20.19 3.11 -0.56
CA ASN A 63 -19.47 3.56 -1.76
C ASN A 63 -19.55 2.57 -2.92
N ILE A 64 -19.69 1.26 -2.63
CA ILE A 64 -19.58 0.21 -3.65
C ILE A 64 -20.89 -0.58 -3.75
N GLY A 65 -21.34 -1.18 -2.66
CA GLY A 65 -22.58 -1.97 -2.69
C GLY A 65 -22.78 -2.86 -1.46
N ASN A 66 -23.99 -3.46 -1.38
CA ASN A 66 -24.43 -4.25 -0.24
C ASN A 66 -24.00 -5.73 -0.30
N HIS A 67 -23.26 -6.14 -1.34
CA HIS A 67 -22.79 -7.51 -1.53
C HIS A 67 -21.59 -7.88 -0.64
N ILE A 68 -21.21 -7.02 0.31
CA ILE A 68 -20.20 -7.31 1.32
C ILE A 68 -20.82 -7.96 2.56
N VAL A 69 -20.20 -9.06 2.99
CA VAL A 69 -20.53 -9.79 4.23
C VAL A 69 -19.53 -9.41 5.31
N GLN A 70 -20.06 -8.94 6.44
CA GLN A 70 -19.22 -8.71 7.62
C GLN A 70 -19.05 -10.02 8.39
N GLY A 71 -17.83 -10.47 8.59
CA GLY A 71 -17.55 -11.68 9.38
C GLY A 71 -16.13 -12.17 9.23
N ASP A 72 -15.75 -13.04 10.14
CA ASP A 72 -14.50 -13.78 10.05
C ASP A 72 -14.65 -14.84 8.94
N ILE A 73 -13.80 -14.77 7.92
CA ILE A 73 -13.83 -15.68 6.77
C ILE A 73 -13.66 -17.15 7.18
N THR A 74 -13.01 -17.43 8.30
CA THR A 74 -12.86 -18.78 8.84
C THR A 74 -14.19 -19.41 9.28
N GLN A 75 -15.19 -18.57 9.54
CA GLN A 75 -16.53 -18.97 9.96
C GLN A 75 -17.54 -18.96 8.80
N ILE A 76 -17.14 -18.49 7.62
CA ILE A 76 -18.00 -18.43 6.45
C ILE A 76 -17.74 -19.66 5.57
N PRO A 77 -18.69 -20.59 5.46
CA PRO A 77 -18.52 -21.77 4.62
C PRO A 77 -18.56 -21.40 3.13
N SER A 78 -17.84 -22.16 2.31
CA SER A 78 -17.72 -21.88 0.87
C SER A 78 -19.05 -21.88 0.12
N ASN A 79 -20.07 -22.60 0.59
CA ASN A 79 -21.39 -22.62 -0.03
C ASN A 79 -22.19 -21.30 0.15
N GLU A 80 -21.74 -20.40 1.03
CA GLU A 80 -22.30 -19.03 1.13
C GLU A 80 -21.63 -18.07 0.13
N ILE A 81 -20.53 -18.49 -0.49
CA ILE A 81 -19.83 -17.71 -1.52
C ILE A 81 -20.39 -18.14 -2.87
N PRO A 82 -20.76 -17.21 -3.78
CA PRO A 82 -21.32 -17.54 -5.08
C PRO A 82 -20.43 -18.48 -5.90
N ASP A 83 -21.06 -19.30 -6.73
CA ASP A 83 -20.39 -20.12 -7.75
C ASP A 83 -20.22 -19.33 -9.07
N GLU A 84 -19.59 -19.96 -10.07
CA GLU A 84 -19.33 -19.37 -11.39
C GLU A 84 -18.54 -18.07 -11.29
N ILE A 85 -17.42 -18.11 -10.61
CA ILE A 85 -16.53 -16.99 -10.37
C ILE A 85 -15.36 -17.04 -11.35
N ASP A 86 -15.09 -15.91 -12.01
CA ASP A 86 -13.96 -15.80 -12.92
C ASP A 86 -12.66 -15.43 -12.21
N VAL A 87 -12.75 -14.57 -11.18
CA VAL A 87 -11.58 -14.08 -10.44
C VAL A 87 -11.82 -14.03 -8.93
N VAL A 88 -10.86 -14.49 -8.15
CA VAL A 88 -10.80 -14.25 -6.70
C VAL A 88 -9.69 -13.24 -6.42
N ILE A 89 -10.01 -12.16 -5.70
CA ILE A 89 -9.04 -11.14 -5.30
C ILE A 89 -8.96 -11.06 -3.78
N GLY A 90 -7.80 -10.65 -3.24
CA GLY A 90 -7.69 -10.42 -1.80
C GLY A 90 -6.30 -10.05 -1.33
N GLY A 91 -6.23 -9.26 -0.24
CA GLY A 91 -5.01 -8.94 0.48
C GLY A 91 -5.02 -9.60 1.85
N PHE A 92 -4.59 -10.85 1.97
CA PHE A 92 -4.61 -11.54 3.25
C PHE A 92 -3.63 -10.89 4.26
N PRO A 93 -4.03 -10.73 5.54
CA PRO A 93 -3.19 -10.06 6.53
C PRO A 93 -1.91 -10.85 6.83
N CYS A 94 -0.78 -10.12 6.87
CA CYS A 94 0.55 -10.67 7.17
C CYS A 94 1.05 -10.20 8.55
N GLN A 95 0.16 -9.99 9.52
CA GLN A 95 0.49 -9.33 10.80
C GLN A 95 1.37 -10.16 11.74
N GLY A 96 1.34 -11.48 11.66
CA GLY A 96 2.26 -12.37 12.39
C GLY A 96 3.69 -12.31 11.87
N PHE A 97 3.89 -11.68 10.72
CA PHE A 97 5.11 -11.67 9.94
C PHE A 97 5.73 -10.26 9.80
N SER A 98 5.11 -9.23 10.38
CA SER A 98 5.65 -7.87 10.34
C SER A 98 7.02 -7.80 11.03
N ILE A 99 7.99 -7.14 10.38
CA ILE A 99 9.33 -6.84 10.92
C ILE A 99 9.24 -6.05 12.25
N ALA A 100 8.12 -5.36 12.48
CA ALA A 100 7.86 -4.58 13.69
C ALA A 100 7.38 -5.42 14.89
N ASN A 101 7.06 -6.70 14.71
CA ASN A 101 6.61 -7.56 15.80
C ASN A 101 7.76 -8.40 16.36
N SER A 102 8.24 -8.05 17.55
CA SER A 102 9.33 -8.76 18.26
C SER A 102 8.97 -10.19 18.73
N LYS A 103 7.68 -10.56 18.65
CA LYS A 103 7.17 -11.92 18.96
C LYS A 103 6.82 -12.65 17.66
N ARG A 104 7.82 -12.96 16.83
CA ARG A 104 7.66 -13.76 15.63
C ARG A 104 7.44 -15.22 16.04
N SER A 105 6.21 -15.68 15.99
CA SER A 105 5.86 -17.10 16.05
C SER A 105 5.40 -17.54 14.66
N THR A 106 5.96 -18.64 14.16
CA THR A 106 5.48 -19.33 12.97
C THR A 106 4.12 -19.99 13.20
N GLU A 107 3.65 -20.01 14.46
CA GLU A 107 2.40 -20.62 14.91
C GLU A 107 1.27 -19.61 15.20
N ASP A 108 1.46 -18.30 14.84
CA ASP A 108 0.40 -17.30 14.99
C ASP A 108 -0.76 -17.64 14.05
N GLU A 109 -1.96 -17.82 14.60
CA GLU A 109 -3.19 -18.17 13.87
C GLU A 109 -3.47 -17.22 12.69
N ARG A 110 -3.05 -15.95 12.79
CA ARG A 110 -3.16 -14.96 11.72
C ARG A 110 -2.30 -15.26 10.49
N ASN A 111 -1.30 -16.13 10.62
CA ASN A 111 -0.46 -16.59 9.51
C ASN A 111 -1.22 -17.57 8.59
N PHE A 112 -2.36 -18.06 9.04
CA PHE A 112 -3.14 -19.04 8.30
C PHE A 112 -4.25 -18.45 7.43
N LEU A 113 -4.48 -17.14 7.47
CA LEU A 113 -5.56 -16.52 6.69
C LEU A 113 -5.35 -16.61 5.16
N TYR A 114 -4.12 -16.79 4.66
CA TYR A 114 -3.92 -17.14 3.25
C TYR A 114 -4.57 -18.50 2.90
N ARG A 115 -4.70 -19.41 3.87
CA ARG A 115 -5.36 -20.71 3.69
C ARG A 115 -6.85 -20.57 3.44
N GLU A 116 -7.47 -19.53 3.96
CA GLU A 116 -8.86 -19.24 3.66
C GLU A 116 -9.03 -18.78 2.22
N MET A 117 -8.11 -17.96 1.71
CA MET A 117 -8.08 -17.65 0.29
C MET A 117 -7.80 -18.88 -0.56
N LEU A 118 -6.89 -19.75 -0.14
CA LEU A 118 -6.60 -21.03 -0.79
C LEU A 118 -7.84 -21.92 -0.80
N ARG A 119 -8.60 -22.03 0.31
CA ARG A 119 -9.84 -22.79 0.43
C ARG A 119 -10.88 -22.29 -0.57
N VAL A 120 -11.14 -20.99 -0.61
CA VAL A 120 -12.11 -20.41 -1.54
C VAL A 120 -11.70 -20.65 -2.99
N ILE A 121 -10.41 -20.50 -3.32
CA ILE A 121 -9.90 -20.76 -4.67
C ILE A 121 -10.03 -22.25 -5.03
N ALA A 122 -9.75 -23.16 -4.10
CA ALA A 122 -9.90 -24.60 -4.31
C ALA A 122 -11.36 -25.00 -4.60
N ASP A 123 -12.30 -24.41 -3.87
CA ASP A 123 -13.72 -24.72 -3.98
C ASP A 123 -14.37 -24.06 -5.21
N LYS A 124 -14.05 -22.80 -5.50
CA LYS A 124 -14.68 -22.01 -6.57
C LYS A 124 -13.97 -22.13 -7.92
N LYS A 125 -12.71 -22.54 -7.94
CA LYS A 125 -11.87 -22.74 -9.13
C LYS A 125 -11.94 -21.58 -10.13
N PRO A 126 -11.69 -20.32 -9.67
CA PRO A 126 -11.71 -19.17 -10.56
C PRO A 126 -10.67 -19.31 -11.66
N LYS A 127 -10.88 -18.69 -12.81
CA LYS A 127 -9.90 -18.69 -13.92
C LYS A 127 -8.60 -17.99 -13.53
N PHE A 128 -8.72 -16.92 -12.74
CA PHE A 128 -7.61 -16.14 -12.17
C PHE A 128 -7.77 -15.93 -10.67
N PHE A 129 -6.65 -15.72 -9.99
CA PHE A 129 -6.66 -15.09 -8.68
C PHE A 129 -5.58 -14.02 -8.57
N VAL A 130 -5.83 -13.03 -7.70
CA VAL A 130 -4.89 -11.97 -7.34
C VAL A 130 -4.77 -11.93 -5.83
N ALA A 131 -3.58 -12.21 -5.32
CA ALA A 131 -3.27 -12.04 -3.91
C ALA A 131 -2.25 -10.92 -3.72
N GLU A 132 -2.55 -9.98 -2.82
CA GLU A 132 -1.66 -8.86 -2.49
C GLU A 132 -1.05 -9.06 -1.12
N ASN A 133 0.22 -8.63 -0.96
CA ASN A 133 0.85 -8.58 0.34
C ASN A 133 1.97 -7.53 0.41
N VAL A 134 2.42 -7.25 1.63
CA VAL A 134 3.57 -6.37 1.86
C VAL A 134 4.88 -7.04 1.45
N LYS A 135 5.88 -6.25 1.03
CA LYS A 135 7.21 -6.75 0.63
C LYS A 135 7.89 -7.65 1.67
N GLY A 136 7.58 -7.44 2.96
CA GLY A 136 8.12 -8.24 4.06
C GLY A 136 7.84 -9.75 3.96
N ILE A 137 6.79 -10.17 3.22
CA ILE A 137 6.46 -11.59 3.02
C ILE A 137 7.59 -12.35 2.34
N LEU A 138 8.36 -11.70 1.45
CA LEU A 138 9.44 -12.33 0.70
C LEU A 138 10.62 -12.79 1.58
N SER A 139 10.85 -12.12 2.70
CA SER A 139 11.96 -12.43 3.62
C SER A 139 11.56 -13.29 4.80
N LEU A 140 10.29 -13.65 4.87
CA LEU A 140 9.70 -14.37 5.98
C LEU A 140 10.23 -15.81 6.07
N GLY A 141 10.69 -16.19 7.27
CA GLY A 141 11.28 -17.52 7.45
C GLY A 141 12.43 -17.79 6.46
N GLY A 142 13.21 -16.75 6.08
CA GLY A 142 14.25 -16.86 5.06
C GLY A 142 13.69 -17.11 3.65
N GLY A 143 12.48 -16.67 3.36
CA GLY A 143 11.80 -16.83 2.07
C GLY A 143 10.98 -18.13 1.94
N LYS A 144 11.13 -19.08 2.86
CA LYS A 144 10.46 -20.40 2.79
C LYS A 144 8.94 -20.30 2.85
N VAL A 145 8.41 -19.37 3.64
CA VAL A 145 6.96 -19.19 3.78
C VAL A 145 6.34 -18.70 2.47
N PHE A 146 6.99 -17.78 1.79
CA PHE A 146 6.51 -17.28 0.51
C PHE A 146 6.51 -18.35 -0.58
N GLU A 147 7.57 -19.17 -0.63
CA GLU A 147 7.63 -20.30 -1.57
C GLU A 147 6.55 -21.36 -1.25
N MET A 148 6.31 -21.65 0.03
CA MET A 148 5.23 -22.55 0.45
C MET A 148 3.86 -22.03 -0.01
N ILE A 149 3.57 -20.74 0.17
CA ILE A 149 2.31 -20.13 -0.28
C ILE A 149 2.12 -20.32 -1.79
N LYS A 150 3.15 -20.01 -2.59
CA LYS A 150 3.07 -20.20 -4.04
C LYS A 150 2.87 -21.67 -4.43
N GLU A 151 3.55 -22.57 -3.75
CA GLU A 151 3.45 -24.00 -4.02
C GLU A 151 2.06 -24.55 -3.68
N ASP A 152 1.43 -24.07 -2.61
CA ASP A 152 0.07 -24.48 -2.25
C ASP A 152 -0.95 -24.07 -3.33
N PHE A 153 -0.81 -22.89 -3.93
CA PHE A 153 -1.63 -22.50 -5.09
C PHE A 153 -1.30 -23.31 -6.35
N ARG A 154 -0.03 -23.65 -6.59
CA ARG A 154 0.37 -24.52 -7.73
C ARG A 154 -0.23 -25.91 -7.62
N LYS A 155 -0.32 -26.50 -6.42
CA LYS A 155 -0.98 -27.80 -6.18
C LYS A 155 -2.45 -27.81 -6.57
N LEU A 156 -3.11 -26.64 -6.61
CA LEU A 156 -4.48 -26.51 -7.11
C LEU A 156 -4.56 -26.43 -8.66
N GLY A 157 -3.43 -26.54 -9.36
CA GLY A 157 -3.36 -26.53 -10.83
C GLY A 157 -3.09 -25.15 -11.43
N TYR A 158 -2.85 -24.09 -10.62
CA TYR A 158 -2.58 -22.76 -11.13
C TYR A 158 -1.13 -22.60 -11.57
N LYS A 159 -0.92 -21.90 -12.69
CA LYS A 159 0.37 -21.30 -13.00
C LYS A 159 0.52 -20.03 -12.15
N VAL A 160 1.47 -20.04 -11.22
CA VAL A 160 1.62 -19.02 -10.18
C VAL A 160 2.97 -18.34 -10.29
N ASP A 161 2.99 -17.03 -10.33
CA ASP A 161 4.18 -16.22 -10.13
C ASP A 161 3.88 -14.99 -9.24
N ALA A 162 4.91 -14.18 -8.97
CA ALA A 162 4.75 -12.99 -8.16
C ALA A 162 5.75 -11.91 -8.56
N ARG A 163 5.30 -10.66 -8.53
CA ARG A 163 6.15 -9.49 -8.79
C ARG A 163 6.00 -8.45 -7.68
N ILE A 164 7.07 -7.71 -7.42
CA ILE A 164 7.00 -6.50 -6.62
C ILE A 164 6.63 -5.36 -7.57
N LEU A 165 5.50 -4.71 -7.31
CA LEU A 165 5.09 -3.53 -8.05
C LEU A 165 5.22 -2.31 -7.14
N ASN A 166 5.89 -1.26 -7.63
CA ASN A 166 5.90 0.04 -6.97
C ASN A 166 4.80 0.91 -7.59
N ALA A 167 3.79 1.25 -6.80
CA ALA A 167 2.61 1.96 -7.27
C ALA A 167 2.94 3.27 -8.01
N ALA A 168 4.03 3.97 -7.63
CA ALA A 168 4.45 5.19 -8.31
C ALA A 168 4.84 4.97 -9.78
N GLU A 169 5.28 3.77 -10.15
CA GLU A 169 5.60 3.41 -11.54
C GLU A 169 4.35 3.19 -12.41
N TYR A 170 3.17 3.25 -11.80
CA TYR A 170 1.85 3.04 -12.42
C TYR A 170 0.93 4.26 -12.29
N GLY A 171 1.50 5.45 -12.02
CA GLY A 171 0.75 6.71 -11.92
C GLY A 171 -0.04 6.87 -10.63
N VAL A 172 0.37 6.20 -9.56
CA VAL A 172 -0.10 6.46 -8.20
C VAL A 172 0.87 7.44 -7.53
N PRO A 173 0.42 8.55 -6.92
CA PRO A 173 1.31 9.54 -6.31
C PRO A 173 1.88 9.05 -4.96
N GLN A 174 2.29 7.77 -4.90
CA GLN A 174 2.82 7.14 -3.69
C GLN A 174 3.83 6.05 -4.04
N ALA A 175 5.03 6.11 -3.46
CA ALA A 175 6.06 5.08 -3.55
C ALA A 175 5.70 3.92 -2.61
N ARG A 176 4.77 3.06 -3.05
CA ARG A 176 4.23 1.91 -2.31
C ARG A 176 4.60 0.62 -3.03
N GLU A 177 5.52 -0.14 -2.46
CA GLU A 177 5.87 -1.47 -2.97
C GLU A 177 4.95 -2.54 -2.40
N ARG A 178 4.38 -3.37 -3.29
CA ARG A 178 3.55 -4.52 -2.93
C ARG A 178 3.94 -5.74 -3.74
N VAL A 179 3.86 -6.89 -3.09
CA VAL A 179 3.97 -8.17 -3.77
C VAL A 179 2.59 -8.52 -4.31
N ILE A 180 2.50 -8.65 -5.62
CA ILE A 180 1.30 -9.12 -6.32
C ILE A 180 1.56 -10.53 -6.79
N ILE A 181 0.78 -11.48 -6.28
CA ILE A 181 0.80 -12.89 -6.67
C ILE A 181 -0.36 -13.10 -7.63
N LEU A 182 -0.07 -13.53 -8.84
CA LEU A 182 -1.07 -13.90 -9.83
C LEU A 182 -1.04 -15.41 -10.07
N GLY A 183 -2.21 -15.97 -10.24
CA GLY A 183 -2.35 -17.36 -10.69
C GLY A 183 -3.48 -17.52 -11.70
N ASN A 184 -3.27 -18.37 -12.71
CA ASN A 184 -4.26 -18.68 -13.71
C ASN A 184 -4.34 -20.19 -14.01
N LEU A 185 -5.52 -20.68 -14.43
CA LEU A 185 -5.77 -22.06 -14.82
C LEU A 185 -5.48 -22.30 -16.32
N PHE A 186 -5.23 -21.28 -17.12
CA PHE A 186 -4.95 -21.42 -18.56
C PHE A 186 -3.53 -21.91 -18.85
N GLY A 187 -2.62 -21.86 -17.86
CA GLY A 187 -1.22 -22.19 -18.03
C GLY A 187 -0.39 -21.17 -18.82
N VAL A 188 -0.99 -20.02 -19.17
CA VAL A 188 -0.31 -18.91 -19.85
C VAL A 188 0.52 -18.07 -18.88
N ASP A 189 1.37 -17.18 -19.39
CA ASP A 189 2.09 -16.24 -18.55
C ASP A 189 1.14 -15.27 -17.85
N ASN A 190 1.38 -15.01 -16.57
CA ASN A 190 0.53 -14.11 -15.80
C ASN A 190 0.66 -12.68 -16.29
N PRO A 191 -0.49 -12.00 -16.55
CA PRO A 191 -0.52 -10.69 -17.18
C PRO A 191 -0.27 -9.58 -16.13
N TYR A 192 0.97 -9.13 -16.01
CA TYR A 192 1.30 -7.98 -15.18
C TYR A 192 1.28 -6.68 -16.00
N PRO A 193 0.78 -5.57 -15.42
CA PRO A 193 0.74 -4.30 -16.12
C PRO A 193 2.16 -3.79 -16.44
N LYS A 194 2.28 -3.12 -17.58
CA LYS A 194 3.51 -2.41 -17.96
C LYS A 194 3.62 -1.12 -17.18
N LYS A 195 4.85 -0.73 -16.85
CA LYS A 195 5.12 0.57 -16.23
C LYS A 195 4.68 1.70 -17.15
N THR A 196 4.09 2.73 -16.57
CA THR A 196 3.64 3.94 -17.27
C THR A 196 4.41 5.18 -16.82
N HIS A 197 5.11 5.09 -15.68
CA HIS A 197 5.84 6.18 -15.07
C HIS A 197 7.21 5.72 -14.60
N TYR A 198 8.17 6.66 -14.53
CA TYR A 198 9.46 6.46 -13.89
C TYR A 198 9.59 7.36 -12.66
N ILE A 199 10.29 6.89 -11.64
CA ILE A 199 10.56 7.66 -10.42
C ILE A 199 11.89 8.39 -10.64
N PRO A 200 11.92 9.73 -10.71
CA PRO A 200 13.17 10.48 -10.81
C PRO A 200 14.08 10.16 -9.61
N SER A 201 15.29 9.70 -9.85
CA SER A 201 16.27 9.48 -8.79
C SER A 201 17.16 10.71 -8.65
N ASN A 202 17.42 11.15 -7.40
CA ASN A 202 18.38 12.21 -7.10
C ASN A 202 19.86 11.77 -7.29
N SER A 203 20.08 10.52 -7.65
CA SER A 203 21.40 9.99 -8.04
C SER A 203 21.35 9.67 -9.52
N PRO A 204 22.41 9.94 -10.29
CA PRO A 204 22.54 9.42 -11.63
C PRO A 204 22.70 7.90 -11.51
N GLN A 205 21.59 7.21 -11.33
CA GLN A 205 21.58 5.76 -11.48
C GLN A 205 21.98 5.50 -12.92
N LYS A 206 23.00 4.65 -13.08
CA LYS A 206 23.25 3.99 -14.35
C LYS A 206 21.90 3.48 -14.83
N LEU A 207 21.40 4.09 -15.90
CA LEU A 207 20.33 3.50 -16.71
C LEU A 207 20.76 2.05 -16.89
N ASP A 208 19.94 1.13 -16.47
CA ASP A 208 20.18 -0.28 -16.70
C ASP A 208 20.01 -0.47 -18.20
N LEU A 209 21.13 -0.34 -18.94
CA LEU A 209 21.20 -0.41 -20.40
C LEU A 209 20.68 -1.77 -20.94
N PHE A 210 20.29 -2.68 -20.05
CA PHE A 210 19.80 -4.01 -20.35
C PHE A 210 18.32 -4.21 -19.98
N SER A 211 17.60 -3.16 -19.52
CA SER A 211 16.15 -3.25 -19.41
C SER A 211 15.54 -3.08 -20.81
N ASP A 212 14.87 -4.11 -21.31
CA ASP A 212 14.18 -4.16 -22.61
C ASP A 212 13.00 -3.15 -22.73
N GLU A 213 12.72 -2.35 -21.73
CA GLU A 213 11.71 -1.30 -21.76
C GLU A 213 12.38 0.04 -22.11
N SER A 214 12.16 0.52 -23.31
CA SER A 214 12.58 1.85 -23.73
C SER A 214 11.93 2.89 -22.81
N VAL A 215 12.76 3.58 -22.00
CA VAL A 215 12.34 4.67 -21.09
C VAL A 215 11.70 5.84 -21.85
N GLU A 216 11.83 5.86 -23.18
CA GLU A 216 11.41 6.97 -24.07
C GLU A 216 9.93 7.32 -24.01
N ASN A 217 9.05 6.44 -23.47
CA ASN A 217 7.60 6.66 -23.39
C ASN A 217 7.03 6.75 -21.99
N LEU A 218 7.87 6.70 -20.92
CA LEU A 218 7.38 6.78 -19.54
C LEU A 218 7.25 8.24 -19.10
N GLN A 219 6.14 8.54 -18.40
CA GLN A 219 5.94 9.85 -17.76
C GLN A 219 6.69 9.90 -16.41
N PRO A 220 7.08 11.09 -15.91
CA PRO A 220 7.58 11.20 -14.55
C PRO A 220 6.49 10.82 -13.55
N ALA A 221 6.89 10.20 -12.44
CA ALA A 221 5.95 9.83 -11.39
C ALA A 221 5.28 11.09 -10.79
N ILE A 222 3.98 10.98 -10.52
CA ILE A 222 3.16 12.06 -9.99
C ILE A 222 3.66 12.43 -8.60
N THR A 223 3.98 13.71 -8.39
CA THR A 223 4.44 14.22 -7.10
C THR A 223 3.30 14.36 -6.10
N THR A 224 3.65 14.48 -4.83
CA THR A 224 2.65 14.74 -3.78
C THR A 224 1.98 16.09 -3.99
N GLU A 225 2.73 17.11 -4.39
CA GLU A 225 2.20 18.45 -4.66
C GLU A 225 1.16 18.43 -5.79
N GLU A 226 1.47 17.79 -6.91
CA GLU A 226 0.51 17.63 -8.02
C GLU A 226 -0.79 16.96 -7.58
N ALA A 227 -0.69 15.99 -6.67
CA ALA A 227 -1.86 15.22 -6.23
C ALA A 227 -2.72 15.96 -5.20
N ILE A 228 -2.12 16.57 -4.18
CA ILE A 228 -2.83 17.11 -3.01
C ILE A 228 -2.52 18.56 -2.68
N GLY A 229 -1.64 19.25 -3.42
CA GLY A 229 -1.23 20.62 -3.15
C GLY A 229 -2.40 21.60 -3.08
N TYR A 230 -3.45 21.39 -3.85
CA TYR A 230 -4.66 22.21 -3.84
C TYR A 230 -5.47 22.14 -2.52
N LEU A 231 -5.20 21.16 -1.65
CA LEU A 231 -5.80 21.03 -0.32
C LEU A 231 -4.91 21.60 0.80
N SER A 232 -3.69 22.01 0.50
CA SER A 232 -2.68 22.40 1.51
C SER A 232 -3.17 23.47 2.46
N ASP A 233 -3.81 24.51 1.93
CA ASP A 233 -4.31 25.67 2.68
C ASP A 233 -5.81 25.58 2.99
N VAL A 234 -6.45 24.47 2.64
CA VAL A 234 -7.87 24.25 2.93
C VAL A 234 -8.03 23.88 4.40
N ARG A 235 -8.98 24.55 5.07
CA ARG A 235 -9.27 24.28 6.48
C ARG A 235 -9.84 22.88 6.67
N LEU A 236 -9.33 22.16 7.67
CA LEU A 236 -9.89 20.86 8.08
C LEU A 236 -11.36 21.00 8.46
N SER A 237 -12.17 20.02 8.08
CA SER A 237 -13.61 20.02 8.35
C SER A 237 -14.15 18.61 8.48
N HIS A 238 -14.99 18.40 9.49
CA HIS A 238 -15.77 17.16 9.65
C HIS A 238 -16.94 17.08 8.66
N SER A 239 -17.43 18.23 8.19
CA SER A 239 -18.48 18.30 7.16
C SER A 239 -17.87 18.39 5.77
N PRO A 240 -18.60 17.93 4.74
CA PRO A 240 -18.18 18.11 3.36
C PRO A 240 -17.93 19.59 3.03
N ILE A 241 -16.87 19.89 2.31
CA ILE A 241 -16.48 21.23 1.87
C ILE A 241 -16.40 21.31 0.35
N LYS A 242 -16.62 22.49 -0.21
CA LYS A 242 -16.49 22.71 -1.65
C LYS A 242 -15.14 23.35 -1.96
N VAL A 243 -14.32 22.66 -2.78
CA VAL A 243 -13.02 23.15 -3.23
C VAL A 243 -12.93 22.93 -4.76
N ASN A 244 -12.60 23.99 -5.51
CA ASN A 244 -12.46 23.90 -6.98
C ASN A 244 -13.63 23.18 -7.68
N ASN A 245 -14.88 23.51 -7.30
CA ASN A 245 -16.11 22.86 -7.78
C ASN A 245 -16.30 21.40 -7.43
N LYS A 246 -15.43 20.79 -6.63
CA LYS A 246 -15.58 19.43 -6.09
C LYS A 246 -16.06 19.48 -4.65
N ILE A 247 -16.83 18.45 -4.26
CA ILE A 247 -17.18 18.21 -2.85
C ILE A 247 -16.10 17.32 -2.25
N ILE A 248 -15.47 17.79 -1.19
CA ILE A 248 -14.39 17.10 -0.49
C ILE A 248 -14.93 16.56 0.83
N TYR A 249 -14.92 15.23 0.96
CA TYR A 249 -15.29 14.50 2.18
C TYR A 249 -14.04 14.11 2.98
N ASN A 250 -14.19 13.91 4.27
CA ASN A 250 -13.13 13.43 5.17
C ASN A 250 -11.84 14.26 5.16
N HIS A 251 -11.94 15.58 4.93
CA HIS A 251 -10.78 16.47 5.06
C HIS A 251 -10.50 16.78 6.54
N ILE A 252 -10.23 15.71 7.30
CA ILE A 252 -9.96 15.74 8.74
C ILE A 252 -8.61 15.11 9.02
N ALA A 253 -7.90 15.64 10.00
CA ALA A 253 -6.58 15.18 10.40
C ALA A 253 -6.35 15.35 11.89
N SER A 254 -5.32 14.68 12.42
CA SER A 254 -4.79 15.00 13.74
C SER A 254 -4.03 16.33 13.63
N GLU A 255 -4.47 17.32 14.41
CA GLU A 255 -3.84 18.64 14.53
C GLU A 255 -2.80 18.65 15.66
N ASN A 256 -2.01 19.69 15.73
CA ASN A 256 -1.00 19.91 16.80
C ASN A 256 0.02 18.76 16.93
N VAL A 257 0.50 18.30 15.78
CA VAL A 257 1.53 17.26 15.72
C VAL A 257 2.78 17.65 16.51
N ALA A 258 3.19 18.91 16.41
CA ALA A 258 4.34 19.44 17.13
C ALA A 258 4.20 19.27 18.64
N ASP A 259 3.08 19.68 19.22
CA ASP A 259 2.84 19.60 20.66
C ASP A 259 2.76 18.17 21.17
N LYS A 260 2.22 17.27 20.35
CA LYS A 260 2.07 15.86 20.68
C LYS A 260 3.38 15.08 20.58
N PHE A 261 4.22 15.39 19.61
CA PHE A 261 5.47 14.66 19.35
C PHE A 261 6.68 15.29 20.02
N TRP A 262 6.71 16.62 20.07
CA TRP A 262 7.82 17.35 20.65
C TRP A 262 7.76 17.36 22.17
N GLY A 263 6.60 17.05 22.71
CA GLY A 263 6.30 17.14 24.11
C GLY A 263 6.94 18.39 24.74
N ARG A 264 6.24 19.18 25.51
CA ARG A 264 6.75 20.38 26.18
C ARG A 264 8.07 20.21 26.98
N LYS A 265 8.62 18.98 27.00
CA LYS A 265 9.88 18.62 27.66
C LYS A 265 11.14 18.83 26.84
N TYR A 266 11.01 18.97 25.51
CA TYR A 266 12.15 19.07 24.61
C TYR A 266 11.99 20.34 23.78
N GLU A 267 12.80 21.33 24.02
CA GLU A 267 12.87 22.58 23.22
C GLU A 267 13.53 22.35 21.85
N VAL A 268 13.53 21.12 21.36
CA VAL A 268 14.27 20.69 20.17
C VAL A 268 13.32 20.21 19.09
N ASN A 269 13.46 20.74 17.90
CA ASN A 269 12.74 20.29 16.73
C ASN A 269 13.35 18.99 16.15
N GLN A 270 12.90 17.85 16.65
CA GLN A 270 13.41 16.53 16.24
C GLN A 270 13.25 16.24 14.74
N HIS A 271 12.21 16.79 14.09
CA HIS A 271 12.02 16.62 12.63
C HIS A 271 13.13 17.27 11.85
N ASP A 272 13.37 18.55 12.16
CA ASP A 272 14.38 19.32 11.44
C ASP A 272 15.75 18.65 11.61
N ILE A 273 16.03 18.10 12.81
CA ILE A 273 17.26 17.34 13.05
C ILE A 273 17.29 16.02 12.28
N CYS A 274 16.19 15.28 12.25
CA CYS A 274 16.13 14.05 11.46
C CYS A 274 16.31 14.30 9.96
N ASP A 275 15.70 15.35 9.42
CA ASP A 275 15.83 15.68 8.01
C ASP A 275 17.23 16.21 7.69
N TYR A 276 17.79 17.03 8.56
CA TYR A 276 19.18 17.47 8.49
C TYR A 276 20.16 16.29 8.47
N LEU A 277 19.99 15.31 9.35
CA LEU A 277 20.84 14.12 9.38
C LEU A 277 20.67 13.25 8.13
N LYS A 278 19.46 13.13 7.58
CA LYS A 278 19.23 12.40 6.32
C LYS A 278 19.98 13.06 5.16
N GLU A 279 19.92 14.40 5.08
CA GLU A 279 20.59 15.17 4.06
C GLU A 279 22.11 14.98 4.12
N TRP A 280 22.72 15.13 5.30
CA TRP A 280 24.14 14.95 5.50
C TRP A 280 24.59 13.51 5.27
N ARG A 281 23.79 12.55 5.68
CA ARG A 281 24.04 11.14 5.37
C ARG A 281 24.10 10.90 3.86
N ALA A 282 23.15 11.48 3.10
CA ALA A 282 23.14 11.38 1.64
C ALA A 282 24.37 12.03 1.03
N LYS A 283 24.75 13.23 1.47
CA LYS A 283 25.97 13.93 1.04
C LYS A 283 27.25 13.11 1.31
N ALA A 284 27.33 12.49 2.47
CA ALA A 284 28.47 11.66 2.86
C ALA A 284 28.50 10.28 2.19
N GLY A 285 27.45 9.88 1.48
CA GLY A 285 27.36 8.57 0.83
C GLY A 285 27.27 7.39 1.80
N TRP A 286 26.73 7.60 3.02
CA TRP A 286 26.57 6.55 4.01
C TRP A 286 25.15 5.96 3.96
N SER A 287 25.05 4.62 3.92
CA SER A 287 23.79 3.93 4.13
C SER A 287 23.46 3.81 5.63
N THR A 288 22.18 3.66 5.96
CA THR A 288 21.77 3.38 7.35
C THR A 288 22.42 2.11 7.89
N LYS A 289 22.52 1.08 7.07
CA LYS A 289 23.17 -0.18 7.43
C LYS A 289 24.66 0.03 7.81
N ARG A 290 25.39 0.83 7.05
CA ARG A 290 26.78 1.13 7.34
C ARG A 290 26.96 1.91 8.65
N ILE A 291 26.01 2.81 8.97
CA ILE A 291 26.02 3.51 10.25
C ILE A 291 25.73 2.53 11.39
N ASP A 292 24.72 1.67 11.24
CA ASP A 292 24.39 0.66 12.25
C ASP A 292 25.57 -0.30 12.52
N GLU A 293 26.28 -0.70 11.46
CA GLU A 293 27.51 -1.51 11.57
C GLU A 293 28.64 -0.76 12.30
N HIS A 294 28.81 0.54 12.03
CA HIS A 294 29.85 1.37 12.66
C HIS A 294 29.60 1.53 14.17
N PHE A 295 28.35 1.77 14.58
CA PHE A 295 28.02 1.92 15.99
C PHE A 295 27.83 0.58 16.73
N GLY A 296 27.75 -0.55 16.02
CA GLY A 296 27.51 -1.87 16.60
C GLY A 296 26.09 -2.09 17.14
N TYR A 297 25.16 -1.18 16.85
CA TYR A 297 23.74 -1.28 17.17
C TYR A 297 22.90 -0.57 16.12
N LYS A 298 21.59 -0.83 16.11
CA LYS A 298 20.70 -0.17 15.15
C LYS A 298 20.52 1.30 15.48
N HIS A 299 21.18 2.12 14.71
CA HIS A 299 21.22 3.56 14.85
C HIS A 299 21.20 4.21 13.47
N THR A 300 20.07 4.68 13.02
CA THR A 300 19.96 5.28 11.70
C THR A 300 20.05 6.79 11.78
N ALA A 301 20.96 7.43 11.00
CA ALA A 301 21.14 8.87 10.99
C ALA A 301 19.84 9.67 10.70
N GLY A 302 18.89 9.11 9.97
CA GLY A 302 17.57 9.73 9.76
C GLY A 302 16.57 9.47 10.88
N HIS A 303 16.97 8.74 11.93
CA HIS A 303 16.12 8.37 13.04
C HIS A 303 16.86 8.49 14.38
N TRP A 304 17.79 9.40 14.48
CA TRP A 304 18.66 9.60 15.63
C TRP A 304 17.91 9.60 16.98
N PHE A 305 16.77 10.28 17.04
CA PHE A 305 15.97 10.39 18.26
C PHE A 305 14.91 9.30 18.40
N ARG A 306 14.95 8.32 17.52
CA ARG A 306 14.03 7.20 17.56
C ARG A 306 14.37 6.31 18.72
N LYS A 307 13.42 6.09 19.62
CA LYS A 307 13.50 4.97 20.53
C LYS A 307 13.48 3.70 19.68
N ASP A 308 14.61 3.02 19.57
CA ASP A 308 14.65 1.73 18.88
C ASP A 308 13.81 0.74 19.69
N ASN A 309 12.63 0.44 19.19
CA ASN A 309 11.71 -0.47 19.86
C ASN A 309 12.28 -1.89 20.02
N ASN A 310 13.35 -2.22 19.31
CA ASN A 310 13.91 -3.57 19.26
C ASN A 310 15.33 -3.69 19.80
N SER A 311 16.13 -2.65 19.81
CA SER A 311 17.52 -2.71 20.29
C SER A 311 17.71 -2.16 21.70
N GLY A 312 16.74 -1.39 22.21
CA GLY A 312 16.84 -0.70 23.48
C GLY A 312 17.91 0.40 23.53
N SER A 313 18.55 0.71 22.41
CA SER A 313 19.59 1.72 22.35
C SER A 313 18.98 3.12 22.17
N ILE A 314 19.42 4.03 23.01
CA ILE A 314 19.08 5.45 22.94
C ILE A 314 20.34 6.18 22.52
N PRO A 315 20.26 7.11 21.52
CA PRO A 315 21.42 7.93 21.15
C PRO A 315 22.01 8.63 22.35
N LYS A 316 23.33 8.58 22.47
CA LYS A 316 24.09 9.28 23.50
C LYS A 316 24.76 10.50 22.89
N PRO A 317 25.17 11.48 23.65
CA PRO A 317 25.89 12.63 23.12
C PRO A 317 27.17 12.26 22.38
N GLU A 318 27.85 11.23 22.88
CA GLU A 318 29.06 10.71 22.24
C GLU A 318 28.76 10.21 20.83
N ASP A 319 27.57 9.58 20.64
CA ASP A 319 27.09 9.13 19.34
C ASP A 319 26.88 10.31 18.37
N TRP A 320 26.43 11.47 18.86
CA TRP A 320 26.29 12.68 18.05
C TRP A 320 27.64 13.15 17.53
N TRP A 321 28.63 13.20 18.36
CA TRP A 321 29.98 13.64 17.98
C TRP A 321 30.65 12.66 17.01
N GLU A 322 30.48 11.38 17.25
CA GLU A 322 31.01 10.35 16.33
C GLU A 322 30.28 10.39 14.98
N LEU A 323 28.95 10.56 14.99
CA LEU A 323 28.16 10.72 13.77
C LEU A 323 28.57 11.98 12.99
N LYS A 324 28.82 13.09 13.69
CA LYS A 324 29.34 14.31 13.09
C LYS A 324 30.68 14.10 12.39
N LYS A 325 31.58 13.36 13.03
CA LYS A 325 32.90 13.03 12.48
C LYS A 325 32.79 12.22 11.17
N ILE A 326 31.90 11.24 11.12
CA ILE A 326 31.76 10.37 9.94
C ILE A 326 30.91 10.97 8.82
N LEU A 327 29.96 11.84 9.14
CA LEU A 327 29.07 12.49 8.15
C LEU A 327 29.52 13.89 7.77
N GLY A 328 30.33 14.54 8.59
CA GLY A 328 30.89 15.88 8.33
C GLY A 328 29.91 17.02 8.43
N PHE A 329 28.83 16.90 9.20
CA PHE A 329 27.84 17.98 9.35
C PHE A 329 28.34 19.14 10.23
N ASP A 330 27.72 20.31 10.03
CA ASP A 330 28.06 21.56 10.75
C ASP A 330 27.55 21.57 12.20
N ASP A 331 27.75 22.70 12.89
CA ASP A 331 27.44 22.86 14.32
C ASP A 331 25.97 23.22 14.61
N LYS A 332 25.12 23.23 13.60
CA LYS A 332 23.76 23.81 13.66
C LYS A 332 22.90 23.28 14.81
N TYR A 333 23.02 22.01 15.15
CA TYR A 333 22.20 21.36 16.19
C TYR A 333 23.00 20.78 17.35
N ASP A 334 24.30 21.10 17.46
CA ASP A 334 25.17 20.51 18.49
C ASP A 334 24.67 20.77 19.89
N LYS A 335 24.30 22.02 20.19
CA LYS A 335 23.83 22.41 21.51
C LYS A 335 22.50 21.75 21.86
N GLU A 336 21.55 21.79 20.92
CA GLU A 336 20.23 21.21 21.13
C GLU A 336 20.29 19.71 21.41
N VAL A 337 21.11 18.98 20.66
CA VAL A 337 21.21 17.53 20.77
C VAL A 337 21.96 17.12 22.03
N THR A 338 23.09 17.75 22.33
CA THR A 338 23.91 17.39 23.49
C THR A 338 23.29 17.77 24.84
N THR A 339 22.28 18.65 24.86
CA THR A 339 21.51 18.97 26.08
C THR A 339 20.34 18.00 26.36
N LEU A 340 20.04 17.08 25.43
CA LEU A 340 18.95 16.10 25.56
C LEU A 340 19.27 14.88 26.44
N ILE A 341 20.47 14.77 26.93
CA ILE A 341 21.12 13.55 27.51
C ILE A 341 20.32 12.87 28.62
N GLU A 342 19.53 13.62 29.36
CA GLU A 342 18.90 13.10 30.59
C GLU A 342 17.40 12.83 30.44
N LYS A 343 16.84 12.93 29.23
CA LYS A 343 15.39 12.83 29.03
C LYS A 343 15.02 11.61 28.21
N GLU A 344 14.04 10.85 28.66
CA GLU A 344 13.49 9.72 27.91
C GLU A 344 12.87 10.21 26.60
N ILE A 345 13.52 9.90 25.49
CA ILE A 345 13.04 10.25 24.14
C ILE A 345 12.06 9.18 23.69
N LYS A 346 10.77 9.53 23.63
CA LYS A 346 9.74 8.69 22.99
C LYS A 346 9.62 9.06 21.52
N PHE A 347 9.96 8.12 20.66
CA PHE A 347 9.90 8.30 19.22
C PHE A 347 8.77 7.47 18.58
N GLU A 348 8.00 8.08 17.69
CA GLU A 348 7.06 7.37 16.82
C GLU A 348 7.62 7.21 15.41
N GLN A 349 7.46 6.02 14.81
CA GLN A 349 7.88 5.73 13.44
C GLN A 349 7.24 6.64 12.37
N SER A 350 6.19 7.34 12.75
CA SER A 350 5.34 8.16 11.88
C SER A 350 5.78 9.63 11.78
N LEU A 351 7.01 9.95 12.16
CA LEU A 351 7.55 11.32 12.08
C LEU A 351 8.12 11.70 10.69
N ARG A 352 7.71 11.03 9.63
CA ARG A 352 8.11 11.44 8.28
C ARG A 352 7.28 12.64 7.86
N ILE A 353 7.96 13.69 7.38
CA ILE A 353 7.31 14.81 6.71
C ILE A 353 7.14 14.46 5.25
N THR A 354 5.95 14.70 4.74
CA THR A 354 5.64 14.52 3.33
C THR A 354 6.56 15.38 2.47
N ASN A 355 7.16 14.80 1.46
CA ASN A 355 7.93 15.52 0.47
C ASN A 355 7.00 15.94 -0.68
N TRP A 356 7.03 17.24 -1.05
CA TRP A 356 6.20 17.77 -2.11
C TRP A 356 6.67 17.36 -3.51
N ASP A 357 8.00 17.31 -3.72
CA ASP A 357 8.64 17.19 -5.04
C ASP A 357 8.74 15.76 -5.57
N ARG A 358 8.16 14.79 -4.87
CA ARG A 358 8.19 13.37 -5.25
C ARG A 358 6.90 12.67 -4.81
N PRO A 359 6.65 11.43 -5.29
CA PRO A 359 5.58 10.60 -4.74
C PRO A 359 5.71 10.48 -3.21
N SER A 360 4.58 10.48 -2.49
CA SER A 360 4.57 10.29 -1.04
C SER A 360 5.21 8.96 -0.65
N ASP A 361 5.73 8.86 0.55
CA ASP A 361 6.12 7.57 1.10
C ASP A 361 4.86 6.70 1.32
N THR A 362 5.06 5.41 1.62
CA THR A 362 3.94 4.49 1.85
C THR A 362 3.07 4.95 3.02
N ILE A 363 1.80 5.24 2.76
CA ILE A 363 0.78 5.48 3.79
C ILE A 363 0.53 4.18 4.54
N THR A 364 0.67 4.23 5.87
CA THR A 364 0.52 3.07 6.75
C THR A 364 -0.80 3.09 7.50
N ALA A 365 -1.26 1.93 7.95
CA ALA A 365 -2.48 1.78 8.74
C ALA A 365 -2.43 2.48 10.12
N THR A 366 -1.22 2.72 10.65
CA THR A 366 -1.02 3.28 11.99
C THR A 366 -0.94 4.80 12.03
N GLY A 367 -0.93 5.44 10.89
CA GLY A 367 -0.96 6.89 10.76
C GLY A 367 -0.20 7.40 9.55
N PRO A 368 -0.71 8.47 8.93
CA PRO A 368 -0.08 9.08 7.77
C PRO A 368 1.13 9.91 8.17
N GLU A 369 1.89 10.33 7.16
CA GLU A 369 2.95 11.31 7.29
C GLU A 369 2.46 12.65 7.83
N ILE A 370 3.39 13.44 8.32
CA ILE A 370 3.14 14.81 8.68
C ILE A 370 3.07 15.63 7.39
N HIS A 371 2.07 16.48 7.30
CA HIS A 371 1.92 17.42 6.19
C HIS A 371 3.13 18.37 6.10
N VAL A 372 3.45 18.83 4.90
CA VAL A 372 4.60 19.74 4.63
C VAL A 372 4.60 20.99 5.51
N ASN A 373 3.44 21.49 5.94
CA ASN A 373 3.32 22.64 6.83
C ASN A 373 3.75 22.35 8.28
N LYS A 374 4.07 21.11 8.62
CA LYS A 374 4.54 20.63 9.94
C LYS A 374 3.55 20.87 11.10
N LYS A 375 2.31 21.26 10.84
CA LYS A 375 1.29 21.58 11.85
C LYS A 375 0.28 20.48 12.09
N ARG A 376 0.10 19.59 11.13
CA ARG A 376 -0.88 18.50 11.13
C ARG A 376 -0.36 17.29 10.40
N ARG A 377 -1.02 16.15 10.56
CA ARG A 377 -0.84 15.03 9.66
C ARG A 377 -1.56 15.27 8.34
N LEU A 378 -1.25 14.49 7.33
CA LEU A 378 -2.10 14.42 6.14
C LEU A 378 -3.53 14.10 6.57
N SER A 379 -4.51 14.75 5.98
CA SER A 379 -5.92 14.42 6.22
C SER A 379 -6.26 13.05 5.63
N VAL A 380 -7.38 12.46 6.08
CA VAL A 380 -7.88 11.21 5.50
C VAL A 380 -8.11 11.36 4.01
N ARG A 381 -8.64 12.52 3.55
CA ARG A 381 -8.83 12.80 2.12
C ARG A 381 -7.53 12.89 1.35
N GLU A 382 -6.53 13.58 1.86
CA GLU A 382 -5.21 13.64 1.23
C GLU A 382 -4.61 12.24 1.09
N CYS A 383 -4.70 11.42 2.13
CA CYS A 383 -4.27 10.02 2.07
C CYS A 383 -5.06 9.20 1.04
N ALA A 384 -6.38 9.41 0.95
CA ALA A 384 -7.24 8.73 -0.01
C ALA A 384 -6.89 9.09 -1.46
N ILE A 385 -6.61 10.36 -1.74
CA ILE A 385 -6.17 10.82 -3.06
C ILE A 385 -4.81 10.18 -3.42
N LEU A 386 -3.87 10.14 -2.48
CA LEU A 386 -2.57 9.48 -2.68
C LEU A 386 -2.69 7.96 -2.90
N GLN A 387 -3.78 7.35 -2.45
CA GLN A 387 -4.17 5.96 -2.74
C GLN A 387 -5.09 5.84 -3.96
N THR A 388 -5.33 6.95 -4.65
CA THR A 388 -6.17 7.03 -5.86
C THR A 388 -7.63 6.63 -5.67
N PHE A 389 -8.18 6.77 -4.45
CA PHE A 389 -9.62 6.67 -4.25
C PHE A 389 -10.35 7.82 -4.92
N PRO A 390 -11.57 7.59 -5.47
CA PRO A 390 -12.41 8.66 -6.02
C PRO A 390 -12.73 9.74 -4.99
N ASP A 391 -12.95 10.98 -5.45
CA ASP A 391 -13.25 12.11 -4.57
C ASP A 391 -14.54 11.90 -3.76
N GLU A 392 -15.50 11.21 -4.33
CA GLU A 392 -16.80 10.84 -3.74
C GLU A 392 -16.73 9.68 -2.74
N HIS A 393 -15.63 8.94 -2.68
CA HIS A 393 -15.50 7.82 -1.75
C HIS A 393 -15.39 8.31 -0.31
N VAL A 394 -16.40 8.03 0.51
CA VAL A 394 -16.51 8.50 1.90
C VAL A 394 -16.10 7.39 2.87
N PHE A 395 -15.14 7.68 3.75
CA PHE A 395 -14.70 6.77 4.80
C PHE A 395 -15.49 6.99 6.09
N TYR A 396 -15.85 5.91 6.76
CA TYR A 396 -16.63 5.91 7.99
C TYR A 396 -15.82 5.37 9.17
N GLY A 397 -16.18 5.83 10.38
CA GLY A 397 -15.55 5.42 11.63
C GLY A 397 -14.77 6.55 12.30
N SER A 398 -14.02 6.22 13.34
CA SER A 398 -13.11 7.17 13.99
C SER A 398 -11.95 7.56 13.06
N LEU A 399 -11.30 8.70 13.32
CA LEU A 399 -10.16 9.19 12.54
C LEU A 399 -9.09 8.10 12.35
N ASN A 400 -8.73 7.38 13.41
CA ASN A 400 -7.74 6.31 13.34
C ASN A 400 -8.23 5.13 12.46
N ARG A 401 -9.52 4.80 12.54
CA ARG A 401 -10.11 3.74 11.70
C ARG A 401 -10.14 4.13 10.23
N MET A 402 -10.43 5.39 9.92
CA MET A 402 -10.35 5.89 8.54
C MET A 402 -8.91 5.84 7.99
N TYR A 403 -7.92 6.24 8.78
CA TYR A 403 -6.52 6.08 8.39
C TYR A 403 -6.13 4.61 8.18
N THR A 404 -6.60 3.71 9.05
CA THR A 404 -6.37 2.26 8.91
C THR A 404 -6.94 1.74 7.60
N GLN A 405 -8.15 2.13 7.23
CA GLN A 405 -8.80 1.72 5.99
C GLN A 405 -8.01 2.17 4.76
N VAL A 406 -7.61 3.45 4.73
CA VAL A 406 -6.83 4.00 3.61
C VAL A 406 -5.44 3.35 3.55
N GLY A 407 -4.75 3.20 4.68
CA GLY A 407 -3.39 2.67 4.73
C GLY A 407 -3.29 1.18 4.38
N ASN A 408 -4.34 0.39 4.68
CA ASN A 408 -4.40 -1.04 4.30
C ASN A 408 -4.77 -1.24 2.84
N ALA A 409 -5.42 -0.28 2.20
CA ALA A 409 -5.93 -0.45 0.84
C ALA A 409 -4.82 -0.65 -0.19
N VAL A 410 -5.13 -1.44 -1.21
CA VAL A 410 -4.40 -1.42 -2.49
C VAL A 410 -4.82 -0.16 -3.25
N PRO A 411 -3.88 0.62 -3.83
CA PRO A 411 -4.24 1.79 -4.62
C PRO A 411 -5.18 1.41 -5.77
N VAL A 412 -6.29 2.16 -5.88
CA VAL A 412 -7.35 1.85 -6.86
C VAL A 412 -6.82 1.80 -8.30
N ARG A 413 -5.96 2.75 -8.67
CA ARG A 413 -5.35 2.80 -10.01
C ARG A 413 -4.46 1.59 -10.30
N LEU A 414 -3.65 1.15 -9.33
CA LEU A 414 -2.81 -0.05 -9.51
C LEU A 414 -3.68 -1.29 -9.70
N ALA A 415 -4.71 -1.44 -8.86
CA ALA A 415 -5.67 -2.55 -8.97
C ALA A 415 -6.40 -2.54 -10.33
N LYS A 416 -6.78 -1.37 -10.83
CA LYS A 416 -7.40 -1.22 -12.16
C LYS A 416 -6.48 -1.71 -13.27
N LEU A 417 -5.22 -1.31 -13.29
CA LEU A 417 -4.26 -1.75 -14.31
C LEU A 417 -4.03 -3.27 -14.27
N ILE A 418 -3.94 -3.87 -13.10
CA ILE A 418 -3.87 -5.33 -12.94
C ILE A 418 -5.13 -5.99 -13.51
N ALA A 419 -6.30 -5.43 -13.19
CA ALA A 419 -7.57 -5.97 -13.67
C ALA A 419 -7.72 -5.85 -15.20
N GLU A 420 -7.27 -4.76 -15.82
CA GLU A 420 -7.29 -4.58 -17.26
C GLU A 420 -6.47 -5.65 -18.00
N GLU A 421 -5.29 -5.97 -17.47
CA GLU A 421 -4.45 -7.04 -18.03
C GLU A 421 -5.09 -8.43 -17.87
N ILE A 422 -5.68 -8.70 -16.70
CA ILE A 422 -6.42 -9.96 -16.46
C ILE A 422 -7.62 -10.06 -17.40
N LYS A 423 -8.36 -8.96 -17.61
CA LYS A 423 -9.49 -8.93 -18.53
C LYS A 423 -9.06 -9.25 -19.94
N SER A 424 -7.99 -8.62 -20.42
CA SER A 424 -7.43 -8.91 -21.74
C SER A 424 -7.05 -10.38 -21.89
N SER A 425 -6.47 -10.98 -20.86
CA SER A 425 -6.13 -12.40 -20.85
C SER A 425 -7.37 -13.30 -20.83
N LEU A 426 -8.41 -12.94 -20.08
CA LEU A 426 -9.69 -13.65 -20.06
C LEU A 426 -10.37 -13.58 -21.44
N ASP A 427 -10.39 -12.41 -22.08
CA ASP A 427 -11.02 -12.22 -23.40
C ASP A 427 -10.35 -13.06 -24.49
N ILE A 428 -9.04 -13.37 -24.35
CA ILE A 428 -8.29 -14.19 -25.30
C ILE A 428 -8.46 -15.68 -25.05
N ASN A 429 -8.56 -16.13 -23.78
CA ASN A 429 -8.46 -17.54 -23.41
C ASN A 429 -9.80 -18.14 -22.93
N SER A 430 -10.89 -17.38 -22.86
CA SER A 430 -12.23 -17.86 -22.44
C SER A 430 -13.19 -18.08 -23.64
#